data_735c5803cbaa06a49a2ba4ad100e283c
#
_entry.id   735c5803cbaa06a49a2ba4ad100e283c
#
_cell.length_a   1.000
_cell.length_b   1.000
_cell.length_c   1.000
_cell.angle_alpha   90.00
_cell.angle_beta   90.00
_cell.angle_gamma   90.00
#
_symmetry.space_group_name_H-M   'P 1'
#
loop_
_entity.id
_entity.type
_entity.pdbx_description
1 polymer ?
#
loop_
_entity_poly.entity_id
_entity_poly.type
_entity_poly.pdbx_seq_one_letter_code
_entity_poly.pdbx_strand_id
1 'polypeptide(L)'
;MEYTILILILPFLSFLILGLAGMRMKNGLAGAIGTASLAGVALLSYLTAFNYFTGGRTAEGIYPTLMPYNFEWLPFTTNLHIDMGIMLDPISVMMLVVISTVSLMVHIYSFGYMKGEKGFQRYYAFLSLFTMSMLGLVVATNIFQMYVFWELVGVSSYLLIGFYYTKKEAIAASKKAFIVTRFADLGFLIGILIYGYYAGTFSFTPVAGALVAAGAMIPLALGLMFIGGAGKSAMFPLHIWL
;
A
#
# COMPACT_ATOMS: atom_id res chain seq x y z
N MET A 1 14.93 -15.06 1.27
CA MET A 1 14.57 -13.67 0.90
C MET A 1 14.16 -12.83 2.12
N GLU A 2 14.74 -13.08 3.26
CA GLU A 2 14.41 -12.38 4.52
C GLU A 2 14.63 -10.85 4.47
N TYR A 3 15.54 -10.38 3.61
CA TYR A 3 15.80 -8.94 3.43
C TYR A 3 14.60 -8.15 2.87
N THR A 4 13.57 -8.81 2.36
CA THR A 4 12.39 -8.13 1.78
C THR A 4 11.63 -7.27 2.78
N ILE A 5 11.75 -7.57 4.08
CA ILE A 5 11.19 -6.71 5.13
C ILE A 5 11.79 -5.29 5.11
N LEU A 6 13.05 -5.15 4.68
CA LEU A 6 13.72 -3.85 4.57
C LEU A 6 13.07 -2.96 3.51
N ILE A 7 12.39 -3.55 2.51
CA ILE A 7 11.64 -2.81 1.48
C ILE A 7 10.53 -1.95 2.13
N LEU A 8 9.92 -2.46 3.21
CA LEU A 8 8.90 -1.72 3.97
C LEU A 8 9.51 -0.84 5.06
N ILE A 9 10.55 -1.34 5.74
CA ILE A 9 11.16 -0.62 6.87
C ILE A 9 11.88 0.65 6.43
N LEU A 10 12.61 0.64 5.32
CA LEU A 10 13.40 1.79 4.88
C LEU A 10 12.54 3.05 4.63
N PRO A 11 11.45 3.00 3.83
CA PRO A 11 10.62 4.20 3.64
C PRO A 11 9.84 4.57 4.90
N PHE A 12 9.50 3.61 5.77
CA PHE A 12 8.89 3.90 7.06
C PHE A 12 9.85 4.65 8.00
N LEU A 13 11.10 4.22 8.11
CA LEU A 13 12.13 4.93 8.87
C LEU A 13 12.38 6.32 8.29
N SER A 14 12.43 6.45 6.96
CA SER A 14 12.54 7.76 6.31
C SER A 14 11.38 8.67 6.69
N PHE A 15 10.14 8.17 6.66
CA PHE A 15 8.97 8.92 7.12
C PHE A 15 9.10 9.36 8.58
N LEU A 16 9.50 8.47 9.49
CA LEU A 16 9.67 8.80 10.92
C LEU A 16 10.77 9.86 11.14
N ILE A 17 11.93 9.67 10.52
CA ILE A 17 13.07 10.59 10.67
C ILE A 17 12.70 11.98 10.13
N LEU A 18 12.12 12.04 8.93
CA LEU A 18 11.75 13.31 8.30
C LEU A 18 10.53 13.95 8.95
N GLY A 19 9.59 13.16 9.44
CA GLY A 19 8.41 13.68 10.15
C GLY A 19 8.72 14.25 11.52
N LEU A 20 9.59 13.58 12.30
CA LEU A 20 9.91 13.99 13.67
C LEU A 20 11.07 14.98 13.75
N ALA A 21 12.15 14.74 13.00
CA ALA A 21 13.37 15.53 13.06
C ALA A 21 13.55 16.48 11.86
N GLY A 22 12.76 16.32 10.79
CA GLY A 22 12.92 17.02 9.52
C GLY A 22 12.89 18.54 9.65
N MET A 23 12.03 19.09 10.53
CA MET A 23 11.96 20.55 10.73
C MET A 23 13.26 21.19 11.19
N ARG A 24 14.17 20.43 11.79
CA ARG A 24 15.50 20.88 12.22
C ARG A 24 16.58 20.65 11.17
N MET A 25 16.24 19.99 10.05
CA MET A 25 17.20 19.64 8.99
C MET A 25 17.17 20.65 7.85
N LYS A 26 18.31 20.79 7.16
CA LYS A 26 18.38 21.52 5.89
C LYS A 26 17.61 20.75 4.81
N ASN A 27 16.94 21.47 3.89
CA ASN A 27 16.15 20.88 2.81
C ASN A 27 16.94 19.84 2.00
N GLY A 28 18.18 20.14 1.62
CA GLY A 28 19.03 19.21 0.86
C GLY A 28 19.32 17.90 1.59
N LEU A 29 19.53 17.94 2.91
CA LEU A 29 19.75 16.74 3.73
C LEU A 29 18.47 15.90 3.82
N ALA A 30 17.32 16.54 4.04
CA ALA A 30 16.04 15.84 4.10
C ALA A 30 15.70 15.14 2.77
N GLY A 31 15.89 15.85 1.64
CA GLY A 31 15.73 15.24 0.32
C GLY A 31 16.70 14.09 0.07
N ALA A 32 17.98 14.23 0.49
CA ALA A 32 18.97 13.18 0.34
C ALA A 32 18.60 11.91 1.16
N ILE A 33 18.14 12.06 2.40
CA ILE A 33 17.68 10.93 3.23
C ILE A 33 16.50 10.21 2.57
N GLY A 34 15.47 10.95 2.16
CA GLY A 34 14.31 10.36 1.48
C GLY A 34 14.71 9.63 0.20
N THR A 35 15.50 10.27 -0.67
CA THR A 35 15.92 9.68 -1.94
C THR A 35 16.86 8.49 -1.76
N ALA A 36 17.81 8.56 -0.82
CA ALA A 36 18.71 7.43 -0.51
C ALA A 36 17.95 6.22 0.03
N SER A 37 16.96 6.45 0.89
CA SER A 37 16.05 5.40 1.36
C SER A 37 15.35 4.70 0.20
N LEU A 38 14.79 5.48 -0.73
CA LEU A 38 14.09 4.92 -1.90
C LEU A 38 15.04 4.29 -2.92
N ALA A 39 16.28 4.76 -3.05
CA ALA A 39 17.30 4.10 -3.85
C ALA A 39 17.64 2.71 -3.28
N GLY A 40 17.73 2.59 -1.95
CA GLY A 40 17.88 1.30 -1.27
C GLY A 40 16.68 0.38 -1.51
N VAL A 41 15.45 0.91 -1.39
CA VAL A 41 14.21 0.16 -1.69
C VAL A 41 14.19 -0.33 -3.13
N ALA A 42 14.51 0.52 -4.10
CA ALA A 42 14.57 0.14 -5.51
C ALA A 42 15.60 -0.97 -5.75
N LEU A 43 16.81 -0.82 -5.22
CA LEU A 43 17.84 -1.84 -5.32
C LEU A 43 17.35 -3.20 -4.76
N LEU A 44 16.78 -3.22 -3.56
CA LEU A 44 16.25 -4.44 -2.94
C LEU A 44 15.08 -5.02 -3.76
N SER A 45 14.21 -4.19 -4.34
CA SER A 45 13.10 -4.65 -5.19
C SER A 45 13.62 -5.29 -6.47
N TYR A 46 14.62 -4.71 -7.13
CA TYR A 46 15.26 -5.30 -8.31
C TYR A 46 15.99 -6.60 -7.96
N LEU A 47 16.71 -6.67 -6.84
CA LEU A 47 17.33 -7.90 -6.36
C LEU A 47 16.29 -8.99 -6.07
N THR A 48 15.16 -8.61 -5.47
CA THR A 48 14.06 -9.54 -5.21
C THR A 48 13.50 -10.08 -6.52
N ALA A 49 13.24 -9.22 -7.51
CA ALA A 49 12.76 -9.62 -8.81
C ALA A 49 13.75 -10.54 -9.54
N PHE A 50 15.03 -10.19 -9.54
CA PHE A 50 16.06 -11.02 -10.13
C PHE A 50 16.09 -12.41 -9.49
N ASN A 51 16.18 -12.49 -8.16
CA ASN A 51 16.24 -13.77 -7.43
C ASN A 51 14.95 -14.58 -7.60
N TYR A 52 13.78 -13.92 -7.65
CA TYR A 52 12.50 -14.59 -7.80
C TYR A 52 12.35 -15.22 -9.20
N PHE A 53 12.64 -14.47 -10.25
CA PHE A 53 12.48 -14.95 -11.63
C PHE A 53 13.61 -15.87 -12.10
N THR A 54 14.80 -15.79 -11.50
CA THR A 54 15.91 -16.73 -11.78
C THR A 54 15.87 -17.98 -10.88
N GLY A 55 15.15 -17.96 -9.76
CA GLY A 55 15.03 -19.08 -8.81
C GLY A 55 14.32 -20.33 -9.36
N GLY A 56 13.76 -20.21 -10.57
CA GLY A 56 13.15 -21.31 -11.29
C GLY A 56 11.62 -21.42 -11.08
N ARG A 57 11.00 -22.16 -12.01
CA ARG A 57 9.58 -22.50 -11.96
C ARG A 57 9.38 -23.84 -11.27
N THR A 58 8.18 -24.08 -10.74
CA THR A 58 7.76 -25.41 -10.29
C THR A 58 7.74 -26.41 -11.44
N ALA A 59 7.63 -27.70 -11.13
CA ALA A 59 7.47 -28.76 -12.15
C ALA A 59 6.29 -28.50 -13.11
N GLU A 60 5.30 -27.75 -12.67
CA GLU A 60 4.12 -27.35 -13.47
C GLU A 60 4.37 -26.07 -14.31
N GLY A 61 5.58 -25.51 -14.31
CA GLY A 61 5.93 -24.32 -15.08
C GLY A 61 5.46 -22.99 -14.46
N ILE A 62 4.93 -22.99 -13.23
CA ILE A 62 4.38 -21.85 -12.51
C ILE A 62 5.44 -21.32 -11.52
N TYR A 63 5.50 -20.01 -11.32
CA TYR A 63 6.33 -19.42 -10.27
C TYR A 63 5.68 -19.63 -8.89
N PRO A 64 6.46 -20.11 -7.88
CA PRO A 64 5.91 -20.38 -6.55
C PRO A 64 5.55 -19.10 -5.81
N THR A 65 4.46 -19.13 -5.05
CA THR A 65 4.19 -18.09 -4.06
C THR A 65 5.09 -18.30 -2.86
N LEU A 66 5.86 -17.28 -2.49
CA LEU A 66 6.78 -17.30 -1.36
C LEU A 66 6.24 -16.41 -0.23
N MET A 67 6.35 -16.87 1.01
CA MET A 67 5.98 -16.12 2.21
C MET A 67 7.21 -16.01 3.14
N PRO A 68 8.14 -15.07 2.88
CA PRO A 68 9.34 -14.91 3.70
C PRO A 68 9.04 -14.59 5.17
N TYR A 69 7.96 -13.85 5.41
CA TYR A 69 7.47 -13.49 6.74
C TYR A 69 5.96 -13.66 6.77
N ASN A 70 5.46 -14.32 7.82
CA ASN A 70 4.05 -14.38 8.15
C ASN A 70 3.91 -14.65 9.65
N PHE A 71 3.10 -13.86 10.35
CA PHE A 71 2.78 -14.07 11.75
C PHE A 71 1.32 -13.74 12.00
N GLU A 72 0.71 -14.47 12.90
CA GLU A 72 -0.65 -14.22 13.35
C GLU A 72 -0.71 -12.96 14.19
N TRP A 73 -1.50 -11.99 13.77
CA TRP A 73 -1.66 -10.70 14.45
C TRP A 73 -2.94 -10.66 15.29
N LEU A 74 -4.09 -11.00 14.71
CA LEU A 74 -5.38 -10.98 15.40
C LEU A 74 -6.11 -12.32 15.24
N PRO A 75 -6.18 -13.16 16.30
CA PRO A 75 -7.04 -14.32 16.33
C PRO A 75 -8.49 -13.93 16.66
N PHE A 76 -9.46 -14.35 15.82
CA PHE A 76 -10.88 -14.20 16.12
C PHE A 76 -11.50 -15.51 16.59
N THR A 77 -11.21 -16.60 15.89
CA THR A 77 -11.62 -17.95 16.23
C THR A 77 -10.47 -18.91 15.87
N THR A 78 -10.62 -20.19 16.22
CA THR A 78 -9.60 -21.23 15.90
C THR A 78 -9.24 -21.28 14.42
N ASN A 79 -10.16 -20.89 13.51
CA ASN A 79 -9.96 -20.99 12.07
C ASN A 79 -9.94 -19.61 11.36
N LEU A 80 -10.40 -18.55 12.04
CA LEU A 80 -10.44 -17.20 11.47
C LEU A 80 -9.45 -16.31 12.23
N HIS A 81 -8.35 -15.98 11.58
CA HIS A 81 -7.30 -15.11 12.08
C HIS A 81 -6.84 -14.15 10.99
N ILE A 82 -6.22 -13.07 11.38
CA ILE A 82 -5.57 -12.12 10.47
C ILE A 82 -4.08 -12.24 10.67
N ASP A 83 -3.40 -12.59 9.61
CA ASP A 83 -1.96 -12.61 9.54
C ASP A 83 -1.42 -11.27 9.04
N MET A 84 -0.20 -10.95 9.44
CA MET A 84 0.60 -9.87 8.87
C MET A 84 1.90 -10.45 8.35
N GLY A 85 2.19 -10.17 7.08
CA GLY A 85 3.36 -10.78 6.46
C GLY A 85 3.73 -10.15 5.13
N ILE A 86 4.59 -10.85 4.41
CA ILE A 86 5.06 -10.49 3.07
C ILE A 86 4.82 -11.69 2.18
N MET A 87 4.00 -11.52 1.16
CA MET A 87 3.76 -12.49 0.11
C MET A 87 4.42 -12.03 -1.19
N LEU A 88 5.15 -12.92 -1.81
CA LEU A 88 5.81 -12.70 -3.09
C LEU A 88 5.24 -13.69 -4.12
N ASP A 89 4.53 -13.14 -5.07
CA ASP A 89 4.06 -13.82 -6.27
C ASP A 89 4.53 -13.04 -7.52
N PRO A 90 4.32 -13.53 -8.74
CA PRO A 90 4.78 -12.82 -9.94
C PRO A 90 4.26 -11.38 -10.05
N ILE A 91 3.02 -11.14 -9.64
CA ILE A 91 2.37 -9.82 -9.73
C ILE A 91 2.95 -8.90 -8.67
N SER A 92 3.05 -9.34 -7.41
CA SER A 92 3.59 -8.52 -6.33
C SER A 92 5.05 -8.15 -6.57
N VAL A 93 5.87 -9.09 -7.07
CA VAL A 93 7.28 -8.83 -7.39
C VAL A 93 7.43 -7.83 -8.53
N MET A 94 6.63 -7.93 -9.60
CA MET A 94 6.62 -6.92 -10.67
C MET A 94 6.19 -5.54 -10.13
N MET A 95 5.15 -5.50 -9.30
CA MET A 95 4.67 -4.26 -8.71
C MET A 95 5.66 -3.63 -7.73
N LEU A 96 6.44 -4.42 -6.99
CA LEU A 96 7.56 -3.91 -6.18
C LEU A 96 8.56 -3.11 -7.04
N VAL A 97 8.93 -3.65 -8.21
CA VAL A 97 9.84 -2.96 -9.16
C VAL A 97 9.22 -1.67 -9.67
N VAL A 98 7.96 -1.72 -10.12
CA VAL A 98 7.26 -0.55 -10.66
C VAL A 98 7.14 0.56 -9.61
N ILE A 99 6.62 0.24 -8.43
CA ILE A 99 6.38 1.21 -7.35
C ILE A 99 7.70 1.82 -6.88
N SER A 100 8.73 1.00 -6.63
CA SER A 100 10.02 1.50 -6.16
C SER A 100 10.72 2.39 -7.17
N THR A 101 10.64 2.04 -8.46
CA THR A 101 11.23 2.84 -9.55
C THR A 101 10.53 4.19 -9.68
N VAL A 102 9.19 4.19 -9.79
CA VAL A 102 8.42 5.43 -9.93
C VAL A 102 8.62 6.31 -8.70
N SER A 103 8.55 5.74 -7.49
CA SER A 103 8.75 6.51 -6.26
C SER A 103 10.15 7.11 -6.17
N LEU A 104 11.20 6.37 -6.58
CA LEU A 104 12.56 6.90 -6.62
C LEU A 104 12.67 8.07 -7.61
N MET A 105 12.10 7.92 -8.81
CA MET A 105 12.12 9.01 -9.81
C MET A 105 11.39 10.26 -9.31
N VAL A 106 10.24 10.07 -8.65
CA VAL A 106 9.49 11.19 -8.04
C VAL A 106 10.30 11.86 -6.92
N HIS A 107 10.99 11.09 -6.07
CA HIS A 107 11.87 11.68 -5.04
C HIS A 107 13.01 12.51 -5.65
N ILE A 108 13.66 12.01 -6.71
CA ILE A 108 14.71 12.74 -7.43
C ILE A 108 14.13 14.01 -8.06
N TYR A 109 13.02 13.91 -8.77
CA TYR A 109 12.35 15.05 -9.40
C TYR A 109 11.96 16.12 -8.39
N SER A 110 11.53 15.72 -7.20
CA SER A 110 11.05 16.62 -6.14
C SER A 110 12.14 17.52 -5.57
N PHE A 111 13.43 17.24 -5.76
CA PHE A 111 14.50 18.18 -5.41
C PHE A 111 14.36 19.51 -6.16
N GLY A 112 14.02 19.47 -7.44
CA GLY A 112 13.74 20.64 -8.25
C GLY A 112 12.36 21.20 -8.03
N TYR A 113 11.35 20.33 -8.06
CA TYR A 113 9.94 20.68 -7.99
C TYR A 113 9.56 21.41 -6.68
N MET A 114 10.08 20.96 -5.53
CA MET A 114 9.80 21.54 -4.22
C MET A 114 10.88 22.54 -3.76
N LYS A 115 11.77 22.96 -4.66
CA LYS A 115 12.84 23.90 -4.32
C LYS A 115 12.28 25.25 -3.89
N GLY A 116 12.61 25.66 -2.65
CA GLY A 116 12.15 26.94 -2.09
C GLY A 116 10.80 26.88 -1.38
N GLU A 117 10.08 25.76 -1.47
CA GLU A 117 8.77 25.59 -0.80
C GLU A 117 8.92 25.40 0.70
N LYS A 118 8.02 26.04 1.47
CA LYS A 118 7.92 25.84 2.92
C LYS A 118 7.39 24.44 3.22
N GLY A 119 8.10 23.68 4.09
CA GLY A 119 7.70 22.34 4.45
C GLY A 119 8.24 21.24 3.53
N PHE A 120 9.34 21.51 2.81
CA PHE A 120 10.06 20.56 1.98
C PHE A 120 10.27 19.21 2.67
N GLN A 121 10.72 19.22 3.94
CA GLN A 121 10.95 18.01 4.74
C GLN A 121 9.66 17.22 4.98
N ARG A 122 8.56 17.93 5.27
CA ARG A 122 7.23 17.33 5.47
C ARG A 122 6.71 16.67 4.19
N TYR A 123 6.97 17.30 3.04
CA TYR A 123 6.63 16.72 1.74
C TYR A 123 7.32 15.36 1.53
N TYR A 124 8.63 15.30 1.76
CA TYR A 124 9.40 14.05 1.65
C TYR A 124 8.96 12.99 2.67
N ALA A 125 8.58 13.40 3.89
CA ALA A 125 8.01 12.48 4.87
C ALA A 125 6.70 11.86 4.35
N PHE A 126 5.76 12.68 3.85
CA PHE A 126 4.49 12.19 3.31
C PHE A 126 4.68 11.31 2.07
N LEU A 127 5.63 11.64 1.21
CA LEU A 127 5.95 10.86 0.03
C LEU A 127 6.55 9.49 0.41
N SER A 128 7.41 9.44 1.44
CA SER A 128 7.95 8.19 1.98
C SER A 128 6.85 7.32 2.61
N LEU A 129 5.91 7.92 3.35
CA LEU A 129 4.75 7.21 3.91
C LEU A 129 3.86 6.64 2.80
N PHE A 130 3.60 7.41 1.75
CA PHE A 130 2.83 6.96 0.60
C PHE A 130 3.49 5.74 -0.06
N THR A 131 4.80 5.80 -0.30
CA THR A 131 5.53 4.68 -0.90
C THR A 131 5.51 3.43 -0.02
N MET A 132 5.74 3.58 1.28
CA MET A 132 5.65 2.47 2.24
C MET A 132 4.26 1.83 2.22
N SER A 133 3.20 2.64 2.17
CA SER A 133 1.82 2.16 2.14
C SER A 133 1.51 1.39 0.86
N MET A 134 1.97 1.88 -0.28
CA MET A 134 1.81 1.20 -1.58
C MET A 134 2.58 -0.13 -1.63
N LEU A 135 3.81 -0.16 -1.13
CA LEU A 135 4.61 -1.39 -1.07
C LEU A 135 3.97 -2.42 -0.13
N GLY A 136 3.50 -1.99 1.05
CA GLY A 136 2.82 -2.88 2.00
C GLY A 136 1.51 -3.45 1.46
N LEU A 137 0.77 -2.66 0.66
CA LEU A 137 -0.44 -3.11 -0.01
C LEU A 137 -0.17 -4.26 -0.99
N VAL A 138 0.91 -4.14 -1.77
CA VAL A 138 1.26 -5.10 -2.83
C VAL A 138 1.77 -6.41 -2.29
N VAL A 139 2.45 -6.41 -1.14
CA VAL A 139 2.99 -7.63 -0.51
C VAL A 139 2.06 -8.22 0.55
N ALA A 140 0.84 -7.76 0.66
CA ALA A 140 -0.12 -8.26 1.65
C ALA A 140 -0.39 -9.76 1.48
N THR A 141 -0.43 -10.49 2.58
CA THR A 141 -0.68 -11.94 2.60
C THR A 141 -2.17 -12.29 2.60
N ASN A 142 -3.03 -11.35 2.95
CA ASN A 142 -4.47 -11.52 2.99
C ASN A 142 -5.20 -10.20 2.71
N ILE A 143 -6.50 -10.31 2.45
CA ILE A 143 -7.33 -9.18 2.05
C ILE A 143 -7.51 -8.13 3.15
N PHE A 144 -7.45 -8.53 4.42
CA PHE A 144 -7.57 -7.59 5.53
C PHE A 144 -6.28 -6.78 5.71
N GLN A 145 -5.11 -7.41 5.61
CA GLN A 145 -3.82 -6.70 5.59
C GLN A 145 -3.77 -5.73 4.41
N MET A 146 -4.23 -6.17 3.22
CA MET A 146 -4.35 -5.30 2.05
C MET A 146 -5.21 -4.07 2.36
N TYR A 147 -6.35 -4.25 3.05
CA TYR A 147 -7.23 -3.14 3.46
C TYR A 147 -6.54 -2.15 4.40
N VAL A 148 -5.76 -2.63 5.38
CA VAL A 148 -5.02 -1.74 6.30
C VAL A 148 -4.06 -0.82 5.52
N PHE A 149 -3.29 -1.37 4.58
CA PHE A 149 -2.41 -0.56 3.74
C PHE A 149 -3.17 0.29 2.72
N TRP A 150 -4.31 -0.17 2.24
CA TRP A 150 -5.23 0.60 1.40
C TRP A 150 -5.70 1.89 2.09
N GLU A 151 -6.07 1.78 3.35
CA GLU A 151 -6.44 2.89 4.20
C GLU A 151 -5.27 3.87 4.41
N LEU A 152 -4.06 3.33 4.60
CA LEU A 152 -2.86 4.12 4.80
C LEU A 152 -2.45 4.89 3.53
N VAL A 153 -2.63 4.31 2.34
CA VAL A 153 -2.51 5.02 1.05
C VAL A 153 -3.49 6.20 0.98
N GLY A 154 -4.74 5.99 1.44
CA GLY A 154 -5.73 7.06 1.50
C GLY A 154 -5.34 8.21 2.42
N VAL A 155 -4.82 7.91 3.61
CA VAL A 155 -4.29 8.92 4.54
C VAL A 155 -3.11 9.67 3.94
N SER A 156 -2.17 8.95 3.34
CA SER A 156 -0.99 9.56 2.70
C SER A 156 -1.40 10.51 1.57
N SER A 157 -2.38 10.10 0.75
CA SER A 157 -2.95 10.92 -0.32
C SER A 157 -3.61 12.20 0.23
N TYR A 158 -4.40 12.08 1.31
CA TYR A 158 -5.00 13.22 2.00
C TYR A 158 -3.94 14.24 2.43
N LEU A 159 -2.84 13.77 3.04
CA LEU A 159 -1.74 14.61 3.49
C LEU A 159 -1.01 15.31 2.33
N LEU A 160 -0.85 14.62 1.19
CA LEU A 160 -0.20 15.17 -0.01
C LEU A 160 -1.11 16.18 -0.73
N ILE A 161 -2.40 15.89 -0.90
CA ILE A 161 -3.37 16.81 -1.52
C ILE A 161 -3.50 18.08 -0.64
N GLY A 162 -3.56 17.89 0.67
CA GLY A 162 -3.64 18.97 1.66
C GLY A 162 -2.29 19.60 2.03
N PHE A 163 -1.23 19.37 1.26
CA PHE A 163 0.11 19.87 1.57
C PHE A 163 0.14 21.38 1.83
N TYR A 164 -0.54 22.15 0.98
CA TYR A 164 -0.71 23.59 1.15
C TYR A 164 -1.89 23.92 2.08
N TYR A 165 -1.85 23.43 3.31
CA TYR A 165 -2.94 23.53 4.30
C TYR A 165 -3.34 24.97 4.68
N THR A 166 -2.63 25.98 4.21
CA THR A 166 -3.00 27.40 4.37
C THR A 166 -3.92 27.89 3.24
N LYS A 167 -3.98 27.18 2.11
CA LYS A 167 -4.85 27.52 0.97
C LYS A 167 -6.21 26.85 1.14
N LYS A 168 -7.27 27.66 1.10
CA LYS A 168 -8.66 27.17 1.29
C LYS A 168 -9.05 26.11 0.26
N GLU A 169 -8.59 26.26 -0.99
CA GLU A 169 -8.85 25.32 -2.07
C GLU A 169 -8.19 23.94 -1.79
N ALA A 170 -6.94 23.94 -1.33
CA ALA A 170 -6.24 22.70 -1.01
C ALA A 170 -6.89 21.97 0.18
N ILE A 171 -7.36 22.71 1.20
CA ILE A 171 -8.11 22.14 2.32
C ILE A 171 -9.44 21.54 1.83
N ALA A 172 -10.17 22.24 0.98
CA ALA A 172 -11.45 21.76 0.45
C ALA A 172 -11.24 20.52 -0.42
N ALA A 173 -10.23 20.53 -1.30
CA ALA A 173 -9.88 19.40 -2.17
C ALA A 173 -9.49 18.16 -1.37
N SER A 174 -8.59 18.30 -0.37
CA SER A 174 -8.15 17.18 0.45
C SER A 174 -9.30 16.55 1.26
N LYS A 175 -10.15 17.38 1.87
CA LYS A 175 -11.36 16.92 2.57
C LYS A 175 -12.32 16.19 1.65
N LYS A 176 -12.58 16.73 0.45
CA LYS A 176 -13.47 16.12 -0.53
C LYS A 176 -12.93 14.76 -0.99
N ALA A 177 -11.65 14.69 -1.36
CA ALA A 177 -11.01 13.45 -1.76
C ALA A 177 -11.08 12.41 -0.63
N PHE A 178 -10.76 12.81 0.61
CA PHE A 178 -10.80 11.91 1.76
C PHE A 178 -12.20 11.37 2.02
N ILE A 179 -13.23 12.22 2.07
CA ILE A 179 -14.60 11.79 2.37
C ILE A 179 -15.13 10.85 1.30
N VAL A 180 -14.93 11.15 0.01
CA VAL A 180 -15.43 10.32 -1.10
C VAL A 180 -14.74 8.96 -1.11
N THR A 181 -13.43 8.92 -0.94
CA THR A 181 -12.69 7.65 -0.91
C THR A 181 -13.03 6.83 0.34
N ARG A 182 -13.22 7.45 1.52
CA ARG A 182 -13.63 6.74 2.74
C ARG A 182 -15.03 6.16 2.66
N PHE A 183 -15.95 6.84 2.00
CA PHE A 183 -17.28 6.27 1.76
C PHE A 183 -17.19 5.00 0.89
N ALA A 184 -16.34 5.00 -0.14
CA ALA A 184 -16.09 3.82 -0.95
C ALA A 184 -15.37 2.71 -0.16
N ASP A 185 -14.39 3.08 0.68
CA ASP A 185 -13.63 2.15 1.52
C ASP A 185 -14.51 1.46 2.58
N LEU A 186 -15.61 2.10 3.02
CA LEU A 186 -16.61 1.44 3.89
C LEU A 186 -17.28 0.27 3.15
N GLY A 187 -17.63 0.43 1.88
CA GLY A 187 -18.11 -0.67 1.05
C GLY A 187 -17.08 -1.80 0.95
N PHE A 188 -15.81 -1.45 0.75
CA PHE A 188 -14.71 -2.42 0.73
C PHE A 188 -14.63 -3.22 2.03
N LEU A 189 -14.66 -2.54 3.19
CA LEU A 189 -14.61 -3.20 4.51
C LEU A 189 -15.79 -4.15 4.71
N ILE A 190 -17.01 -3.71 4.40
CA ILE A 190 -18.19 -4.56 4.54
C ILE A 190 -18.06 -5.81 3.64
N GLY A 191 -17.57 -5.63 2.41
CA GLY A 191 -17.30 -6.73 1.50
C GLY A 191 -16.28 -7.73 2.05
N ILE A 192 -15.19 -7.25 2.66
CA ILE A 192 -14.17 -8.09 3.33
C ILE A 192 -14.78 -8.89 4.48
N LEU A 193 -15.61 -8.26 5.32
CA LEU A 193 -16.23 -8.94 6.46
C LEU A 193 -17.22 -10.01 6.00
N ILE A 194 -18.03 -9.74 4.98
CA ILE A 194 -18.92 -10.74 4.37
C ILE A 194 -18.09 -11.89 3.78
N TYR A 195 -17.04 -11.58 3.03
CA TYR A 195 -16.15 -12.59 2.48
C TYR A 195 -15.53 -13.45 3.57
N GLY A 196 -14.93 -12.84 4.60
CA GLY A 196 -14.30 -13.55 5.72
C GLY A 196 -15.26 -14.48 6.45
N TYR A 197 -16.49 -14.04 6.66
CA TYR A 197 -17.53 -14.85 7.32
C TYR A 197 -17.92 -16.08 6.49
N TYR A 198 -18.21 -15.91 5.19
CA TYR A 198 -18.66 -17.00 4.34
C TYR A 198 -17.54 -17.85 3.75
N ALA A 199 -16.37 -17.27 3.47
CA ALA A 199 -15.19 -18.00 3.00
C ALA A 199 -14.43 -18.72 4.13
N GLY A 200 -14.71 -18.38 5.40
CA GLY A 200 -14.04 -18.95 6.58
C GLY A 200 -12.58 -18.52 6.74
N THR A 201 -12.12 -17.54 5.95
CA THR A 201 -10.75 -17.03 5.97
C THR A 201 -10.67 -15.64 5.35
N PHE A 202 -9.66 -14.86 5.73
CA PHE A 202 -9.29 -13.62 5.03
C PHE A 202 -8.21 -13.81 3.96
N SER A 203 -7.71 -15.02 3.78
CA SER A 203 -6.78 -15.37 2.71
C SER A 203 -7.38 -15.08 1.32
N PHE A 204 -6.53 -14.81 0.33
CA PHE A 204 -6.96 -14.69 -1.07
C PHE A 204 -7.51 -16.01 -1.64
N THR A 205 -7.16 -17.14 -1.01
CA THR A 205 -7.67 -18.46 -1.38
C THR A 205 -8.74 -18.89 -0.37
N PRO A 206 -10.01 -19.01 -0.76
CA PRO A 206 -11.07 -19.42 0.14
C PRO A 206 -10.93 -20.89 0.55
N VAL A 207 -11.56 -21.26 1.66
CA VAL A 207 -11.66 -22.67 2.08
C VAL A 207 -12.45 -23.46 1.04
N ALA A 208 -12.00 -24.68 0.72
CA ALA A 208 -12.63 -25.52 -0.29
C ALA A 208 -14.12 -25.73 0.02
N GLY A 209 -14.98 -25.51 -0.97
CA GLY A 209 -16.44 -25.63 -0.84
C GLY A 209 -17.16 -24.44 -0.21
N ALA A 210 -16.47 -23.54 0.48
CA ALA A 210 -17.08 -22.37 1.14
C ALA A 210 -17.80 -21.44 0.16
N LEU A 211 -17.24 -21.23 -1.03
CA LEU A 211 -17.84 -20.37 -2.06
C LEU A 211 -19.18 -20.93 -2.58
N VAL A 212 -19.29 -22.24 -2.68
CA VAL A 212 -20.53 -22.90 -3.13
C VAL A 212 -21.63 -22.77 -2.09
N ALA A 213 -21.28 -22.94 -0.80
CA ALA A 213 -22.21 -22.81 0.32
C ALA A 213 -22.71 -21.37 0.50
N ALA A 214 -21.89 -20.39 0.20
CA ALA A 214 -22.20 -18.96 0.37
C ALA A 214 -23.17 -18.40 -0.70
N GLY A 215 -23.34 -19.06 -1.83
CA GLY A 215 -24.28 -18.67 -2.88
C GLY A 215 -24.09 -17.21 -3.34
N ALA A 216 -25.17 -16.42 -3.28
CA ALA A 216 -25.18 -15.01 -3.72
C ALA A 216 -24.36 -14.05 -2.82
N MET A 217 -23.93 -14.46 -1.64
CA MET A 217 -23.23 -13.57 -0.71
C MET A 217 -21.79 -13.27 -1.16
N ILE A 218 -21.13 -14.18 -1.88
CA ILE A 218 -19.79 -13.93 -2.42
C ILE A 218 -19.81 -12.89 -3.54
N PRO A 219 -20.67 -12.99 -4.58
CA PRO A 219 -20.83 -11.91 -5.56
C PRO A 219 -21.12 -10.54 -4.93
N LEU A 220 -21.98 -10.50 -3.89
CA LEU A 220 -22.26 -9.28 -3.15
C LEU A 220 -20.99 -8.73 -2.47
N ALA A 221 -20.24 -9.57 -1.77
CA ALA A 221 -18.99 -9.20 -1.13
C ALA A 221 -17.98 -8.63 -2.13
N LEU A 222 -17.79 -9.31 -3.27
CA LEU A 222 -16.88 -8.84 -4.32
C LEU A 222 -17.35 -7.54 -4.95
N GLY A 223 -18.66 -7.35 -5.16
CA GLY A 223 -19.23 -6.09 -5.64
C GLY A 223 -18.98 -4.93 -4.68
N LEU A 224 -19.14 -5.16 -3.38
CA LEU A 224 -18.85 -4.17 -2.34
C LEU A 224 -17.35 -3.85 -2.28
N MET A 225 -16.46 -4.85 -2.39
CA MET A 225 -15.02 -4.62 -2.47
C MET A 225 -14.63 -3.81 -3.70
N PHE A 226 -15.28 -4.07 -4.85
CA PHE A 226 -15.05 -3.32 -6.07
C PHE A 226 -15.40 -1.84 -5.93
N ILE A 227 -16.40 -1.47 -5.12
CA ILE A 227 -16.74 -0.07 -4.83
C ILE A 227 -15.54 0.67 -4.22
N GLY A 228 -14.78 0.04 -3.32
CA GLY A 228 -13.53 0.61 -2.79
C GLY A 228 -12.51 0.91 -3.90
N GLY A 229 -12.30 -0.04 -4.80
CA GLY A 229 -11.43 0.15 -5.97
C GLY A 229 -11.94 1.27 -6.90
N ALA A 230 -13.23 1.29 -7.17
CA ALA A 230 -13.88 2.31 -7.99
C ALA A 230 -13.73 3.72 -7.39
N GLY A 231 -13.84 3.85 -6.06
CA GLY A 231 -13.68 5.12 -5.36
C GLY A 231 -12.27 5.68 -5.49
N LYS A 232 -11.24 4.86 -5.27
CA LYS A 232 -9.83 5.30 -5.44
C LYS A 232 -9.43 5.55 -6.89
N SER A 233 -10.04 4.84 -7.82
CA SER A 233 -9.78 5.01 -9.26
C SER A 233 -10.63 6.12 -9.89
N ALA A 234 -11.39 6.87 -9.08
CA ALA A 234 -12.29 7.94 -9.53
C ALA A 234 -13.23 7.48 -10.65
N MET A 235 -13.78 6.27 -10.54
CA MET A 235 -14.79 5.78 -11.48
C MET A 235 -16.14 6.48 -11.24
N PHE A 236 -16.91 6.70 -12.31
CA PHE A 236 -18.25 7.22 -12.18
C PHE A 236 -19.13 6.32 -11.29
N PRO A 237 -19.92 6.87 -10.33
CA PRO A 237 -20.14 8.27 -10.02
C PRO A 237 -19.17 8.86 -8.96
N LEU A 238 -18.15 8.11 -8.50
CA LEU A 238 -17.23 8.51 -7.44
C LEU A 238 -16.04 9.35 -7.94
N HIS A 239 -16.08 9.85 -9.17
CA HIS A 239 -15.02 10.65 -9.81
C HIS A 239 -14.94 12.11 -9.32
N ILE A 240 -15.91 12.55 -8.54
CA ILE A 240 -16.07 13.97 -8.16
C ILE A 240 -14.95 14.55 -7.29
N TRP A 241 -14.05 13.71 -6.78
CA TRP A 241 -12.93 14.17 -5.96
C TRP A 241 -11.64 14.44 -6.77
N LEU A 242 -11.53 13.86 -7.95
CA LEU A 242 -10.43 14.07 -8.89
C LEU A 242 -10.71 15.32 -9.75
#